data_046b56c60d797e2d994de8a30579682e
#
_entry.id   046b56c60d797e2d994de8a30579682e
#
_cell.length_a   1.000
_cell.length_b   1.000
_cell.length_c   1.000
_cell.angle_alpha   90.00
_cell.angle_beta   90.00
_cell.angle_gamma   90.00
#
_symmetry.space_group_name_H-M   'P 1'
#
loop_
_entity.id
_entity.type
_entity.pdbx_description
1 polymer ?
#
loop_
_entity_poly.entity_id
_entity_poly.type
_entity_poly.pdbx_seq_one_letter_code
_entity_poly.pdbx_strand_id
1 'polypeptide(L)'
;MAEKSFNLRIITPDRVFYEGEAEMVEFNTTEGQVGVLPGHIPLTVIIKPGILNIHETESNKTAALHAGFAEILPEGVTILAEIIEWPDEIDEGRAEAARNRAEERLRSKTPETDIARAETALQRAIARIQVLK
;
A
#
# COMPACT_ATOMS: atom_id res chain seq x y z
N MET A 1 9.27 22.61 19.73
CA MET A 1 8.06 21.83 19.96
C MET A 1 7.97 20.72 18.94
N ALA A 2 7.74 19.49 19.38
CA ALA A 2 7.60 18.38 18.45
C ALA A 2 6.29 18.53 17.67
N GLU A 3 6.36 18.31 16.38
CA GLU A 3 5.17 18.32 15.56
C GLU A 3 4.35 17.08 15.83
N LYS A 4 3.03 17.23 15.82
CA LYS A 4 2.11 16.11 16.06
C LYS A 4 1.63 15.47 14.78
N SER A 5 1.78 16.15 13.66
CA SER A 5 1.32 15.65 12.36
C SER A 5 2.23 16.14 11.24
N PHE A 6 2.04 15.54 10.10
CA PHE A 6 2.74 15.93 8.87
C PHE A 6 1.76 15.89 7.71
N ASN A 7 2.11 16.58 6.63
CA ASN A 7 1.31 16.53 5.42
C ASN A 7 1.55 15.20 4.70
N LEU A 8 0.48 14.50 4.38
CA LEU A 8 0.53 13.25 3.62
C LEU A 8 -0.22 13.45 2.31
N ARG A 9 0.44 13.16 1.22
CA ARG A 9 -0.15 13.25 -0.11
C ARG A 9 0.10 11.93 -0.85
N ILE A 10 -0.99 11.37 -1.38
CA ILE A 10 -0.93 10.11 -2.15
C ILE A 10 -1.47 10.39 -3.54
N ILE A 11 -0.63 10.19 -4.54
CA ILE A 11 -0.93 10.52 -5.93
C ILE A 11 -0.85 9.27 -6.79
N THR A 12 -1.82 9.12 -7.69
CA THR A 12 -1.79 8.12 -8.75
C THR A 12 -1.70 8.83 -10.10
N PRO A 13 -1.48 8.09 -11.20
CA PRO A 13 -1.51 8.72 -12.52
C PRO A 13 -2.83 9.41 -12.85
N ASP A 14 -3.92 8.98 -12.24
CA ASP A 14 -5.26 9.47 -12.57
C ASP A 14 -5.81 10.51 -11.61
N ARG A 15 -5.34 10.54 -10.36
CA ARG A 15 -5.97 11.40 -9.36
C ARG A 15 -5.09 11.62 -8.14
N VAL A 16 -5.44 12.62 -7.36
CA VAL A 16 -4.94 12.73 -5.98
C VAL A 16 -5.83 11.81 -5.15
N PHE A 17 -5.26 10.71 -4.70
CA PHE A 17 -5.99 9.69 -3.95
C PHE A 17 -6.32 10.17 -2.53
N TYR A 18 -5.37 10.86 -1.90
CA TYR A 18 -5.50 11.35 -0.54
C TYR A 18 -4.60 12.58 -0.35
N GLU A 19 -5.09 13.54 0.42
CA GLU A 19 -4.29 14.66 0.87
C GLU A 19 -4.82 15.12 2.22
N GLY A 20 -3.94 15.20 3.22
CA GLY A 20 -4.36 15.59 4.55
C GLY A 20 -3.22 15.51 5.54
N GLU A 21 -3.55 15.75 6.80
CA GLU A 21 -2.61 15.67 7.92
C GLU A 21 -2.70 14.31 8.57
N ALA A 22 -1.55 13.69 8.79
CA ALA A 22 -1.46 12.38 9.43
C ALA A 22 -0.52 12.46 10.62
N GLU A 23 -0.81 11.69 11.66
CA GLU A 23 0.08 11.55 12.81
C GLU A 23 1.07 10.42 12.59
N MET A 24 0.71 9.46 11.73
CA MET A 24 1.55 8.34 11.36
C MET A 24 1.01 7.73 10.07
N VAL A 25 1.87 7.19 9.24
CA VAL A 25 1.48 6.38 8.09
C VAL A 25 2.31 5.10 8.08
N GLU A 26 1.66 3.97 7.85
CA GLU A 26 2.33 2.66 7.83
C GLU A 26 2.06 1.97 6.50
N PHE A 27 3.07 1.34 5.93
CA PHE A 27 2.94 0.60 4.68
C PHE A 27 4.12 -0.37 4.51
N ASN A 28 3.98 -1.29 3.56
CA ASN A 28 5.02 -2.28 3.28
C ASN A 28 6.00 -1.77 2.23
N THR A 29 7.28 -2.03 2.46
CA THR A 29 8.34 -1.69 1.53
C THR A 29 9.18 -2.93 1.22
N THR A 30 10.11 -2.78 0.27
CA THR A 30 11.07 -3.85 -0.04
C THR A 30 11.98 -4.17 1.14
N GLU A 31 12.08 -3.26 2.12
CA GLU A 31 12.90 -3.44 3.32
C GLU A 31 12.05 -3.89 4.52
N GLY A 32 10.74 -4.13 4.32
CA GLY A 32 9.82 -4.50 5.38
C GLY A 32 8.77 -3.43 5.63
N GLN A 33 8.00 -3.59 6.68
CA GLN A 33 6.97 -2.62 7.05
C GLN A 33 7.62 -1.39 7.66
N VAL A 34 7.12 -0.22 7.26
CA VAL A 34 7.63 1.08 7.72
C VAL A 34 6.49 1.87 8.35
N GLY A 35 6.78 2.48 9.50
CA GLY A 35 5.89 3.47 10.11
C GLY A 35 6.58 4.82 10.11
N VAL A 36 5.94 5.83 9.53
CA VAL A 36 6.50 7.16 9.42
C VAL A 36 5.81 8.10 10.40
N LEU A 37 6.61 8.75 11.24
CA LEU A 37 6.16 9.73 12.22
C LEU A 37 6.63 11.12 11.82
N PRO A 38 6.04 12.19 12.40
CA PRO A 38 6.48 13.56 12.11
C PRO A 38 7.97 13.74 12.38
N GLY A 39 8.64 14.54 11.55
CA GLY A 39 10.05 14.82 11.72
C GLY A 39 11.01 13.72 11.28
N HIS A 40 10.51 12.76 10.51
CA HIS A 40 11.33 11.67 10.01
C HIS A 40 12.46 12.19 9.11
N ILE A 41 13.61 11.50 9.14
CA ILE A 41 14.73 11.86 8.27
C ILE A 41 14.37 11.56 6.81
N PRO A 42 14.96 12.31 5.86
CA PRO A 42 14.67 12.09 4.44
C PRO A 42 15.00 10.67 3.99
N LEU A 43 14.08 10.08 3.24
CA LEU A 43 14.22 8.69 2.78
C LEU A 43 13.30 8.46 1.60
N THR A 44 13.77 7.70 0.60
CA THR A 44 12.94 7.22 -0.50
C THR A 44 12.87 5.69 -0.41
N VAL A 45 11.67 5.14 -0.42
CA VAL A 45 11.48 3.70 -0.30
C VAL A 45 10.58 3.17 -1.43
N ILE A 46 10.81 1.92 -1.81
CA ILE A 46 10.03 1.22 -2.81
C ILE A 46 8.93 0.44 -2.10
N ILE A 47 7.71 0.58 -2.58
CA ILE A 47 6.52 0.01 -1.95
C ILE A 47 6.29 -1.42 -2.43
N LYS A 48 5.89 -2.28 -1.49
CA LYS A 48 5.40 -3.63 -1.77
C LYS A 48 3.91 -3.73 -1.45
N PRO A 49 3.19 -4.67 -2.08
CA PRO A 49 1.76 -4.82 -1.82
C PRO A 49 1.46 -5.06 -0.34
N GLY A 50 0.45 -4.38 0.17
CA GLY A 50 0.02 -4.52 1.55
C GLY A 50 -1.02 -3.48 1.92
N ILE A 51 -1.31 -3.41 3.21
CA ILE A 51 -2.26 -2.44 3.73
C ILE A 51 -1.54 -1.16 4.08
N LEU A 52 -2.06 -0.05 3.58
CA LEU A 52 -1.67 1.28 4.01
C LEU A 52 -2.57 1.69 5.16
N ASN A 53 -1.98 2.11 6.27
CA ASN A 53 -2.72 2.66 7.41
C ASN A 53 -2.37 4.13 7.57
N ILE A 54 -3.38 4.99 7.52
CA ILE A 54 -3.24 6.42 7.74
C ILE A 54 -3.85 6.75 9.10
N HIS A 55 -3.01 7.17 10.04
CA HIS A 55 -3.46 7.54 11.38
C HIS A 55 -3.67 9.06 11.43
N GLU A 56 -4.93 9.47 11.38
CA GLU A 56 -5.31 10.87 11.54
C GLU A 56 -5.59 11.15 13.02
N THR A 57 -5.79 12.41 13.38
CA THR A 57 -5.98 12.80 14.79
C THR A 57 -7.13 12.06 15.45
N GLU A 58 -8.25 11.90 14.75
CA GLU A 58 -9.46 11.31 15.35
C GLU A 58 -9.95 10.06 14.64
N SER A 59 -9.24 9.64 13.60
CA SER A 59 -9.69 8.48 12.84
C SER A 59 -8.50 7.81 12.15
N ASN A 60 -8.74 6.60 11.66
CA ASN A 60 -7.79 5.87 10.86
C ASN A 60 -8.42 5.51 9.53
N LYS A 61 -7.62 5.57 8.47
CA LYS A 61 -8.05 5.15 7.15
C LYS A 61 -7.13 4.05 6.65
N THR A 62 -7.68 3.11 5.93
CA THR A 62 -6.90 2.01 5.35
C THR A 62 -7.15 1.92 3.85
N ALA A 63 -6.14 1.47 3.13
CA ALA A 63 -6.24 1.26 1.70
C ALA A 63 -5.34 0.09 1.30
N ALA A 64 -5.65 -0.53 0.16
CA ALA A 64 -4.77 -1.54 -0.42
C ALA A 64 -3.77 -0.83 -1.34
N LEU A 65 -2.51 -0.83 -0.95
CA LEU A 65 -1.43 -0.19 -1.70
C LEU A 65 -0.56 -1.28 -2.32
N HIS A 66 -0.38 -1.23 -3.64
CA HIS A 66 0.23 -2.35 -4.34
C HIS A 66 1.61 -2.09 -4.90
N ALA A 67 1.85 -0.90 -5.41
CA ALA A 67 3.12 -0.60 -6.05
C ALA A 67 3.34 0.89 -6.09
N GLY A 68 4.60 1.29 -6.17
CA GLY A 68 5.00 2.68 -6.25
C GLY A 68 6.19 2.95 -5.36
N PHE A 69 6.37 4.20 -5.00
CA PHE A 69 7.41 4.57 -4.04
C PHE A 69 6.95 5.74 -3.19
N ALA A 70 7.60 5.89 -2.03
CA ALA A 70 7.29 6.97 -1.10
C ALA A 70 8.53 7.83 -0.93
N GLU A 71 8.32 9.14 -0.97
CA GLU A 71 9.34 10.11 -0.64
C GLU A 71 9.02 10.70 0.73
N ILE A 72 9.89 10.45 1.69
CA ILE A 72 9.71 10.86 3.08
C ILE A 72 10.66 12.02 3.33
N LEU A 73 10.09 13.17 3.73
CA LEU A 73 10.83 14.37 4.01
C LEU A 73 10.41 14.91 5.38
N PRO A 74 11.26 15.75 6.03
CA PRO A 74 10.87 16.29 7.34
C PRO A 74 9.55 17.03 7.34
N GLU A 75 9.20 17.70 6.24
CA GLU A 75 7.97 18.48 6.11
C GLU A 75 6.76 17.67 5.69
N GLY A 76 6.95 16.45 5.20
CA GLY A 76 5.81 15.64 4.78
C GLY A 76 6.20 14.41 3.98
N VAL A 77 5.19 13.64 3.62
CA VAL A 77 5.35 12.39 2.89
C VAL A 77 4.52 12.44 1.61
N THR A 78 5.13 12.06 0.50
CA THR A 78 4.43 11.90 -0.78
C THR A 78 4.55 10.44 -1.21
N ILE A 79 3.42 9.80 -1.43
CA ILE A 79 3.37 8.45 -1.98
C ILE A 79 2.92 8.54 -3.42
N LEU A 80 3.76 8.02 -4.33
CA LEU A 80 3.44 7.95 -5.75
C LEU A 80 3.06 6.50 -6.03
N ALA A 81 1.76 6.24 -6.03
CA ALA A 81 1.21 4.90 -6.13
C ALA A 81 0.81 4.59 -7.57
N GLU A 82 1.24 3.44 -8.09
CA GLU A 82 0.75 2.97 -9.37
C GLU A 82 -0.65 2.40 -9.23
N ILE A 83 -0.88 1.64 -8.16
CA ILE A 83 -2.18 1.04 -7.87
C ILE A 83 -2.46 1.19 -6.38
N ILE A 84 -3.57 1.83 -6.06
CA ILE A 84 -4.06 1.97 -4.69
C ILE A 84 -5.58 2.02 -4.72
N GLU A 85 -6.21 1.41 -3.73
CA GLU A 85 -7.67 1.30 -3.68
C GLU A 85 -8.19 1.49 -2.27
N TRP A 86 -9.25 2.29 -2.13
CA TRP A 86 -10.02 2.33 -0.89
C TRP A 86 -10.80 1.02 -0.74
N PRO A 87 -11.15 0.61 0.50
CA PRO A 87 -11.91 -0.63 0.68
C PRO A 87 -13.21 -0.68 -0.11
N ASP A 88 -13.92 0.42 -0.21
CA ASP A 88 -15.19 0.46 -0.94
C ASP A 88 -15.03 0.41 -2.47
N GLU A 89 -13.82 0.51 -2.96
CA GLU A 89 -13.51 0.36 -4.39
C GLU A 89 -13.16 -1.08 -4.76
N ILE A 90 -13.05 -1.97 -3.78
CA ILE A 90 -12.60 -3.35 -3.98
C ILE A 90 -13.80 -4.30 -4.06
N ASP A 91 -13.81 -5.13 -5.09
CA ASP A 91 -14.77 -6.23 -5.23
C ASP A 91 -14.17 -7.46 -4.56
N GLU A 92 -14.73 -7.87 -3.43
CA GLU A 92 -14.21 -9.00 -2.65
C GLU A 92 -14.22 -10.31 -3.44
N GLY A 93 -15.29 -10.58 -4.18
CA GLY A 93 -15.38 -11.79 -4.99
C GLY A 93 -14.28 -11.88 -6.03
N ARG A 94 -13.99 -10.76 -6.69
CA ARG A 94 -12.89 -10.70 -7.68
C ARG A 94 -11.54 -10.87 -7.01
N ALA A 95 -11.36 -10.31 -5.83
CA ALA A 95 -10.11 -10.44 -5.09
C ALA A 95 -9.88 -11.90 -4.67
N GLU A 96 -10.91 -12.57 -4.17
CA GLU A 96 -10.81 -13.99 -3.81
C GLU A 96 -10.56 -14.87 -5.02
N ALA A 97 -11.22 -14.62 -6.15
CA ALA A 97 -10.97 -15.36 -7.38
C ALA A 97 -9.53 -15.15 -7.86
N ALA A 98 -9.02 -13.93 -7.77
CA ALA A 98 -7.64 -13.63 -8.16
C ALA A 98 -6.64 -14.35 -7.25
N ARG A 99 -6.92 -14.41 -5.94
CA ARG A 99 -6.09 -15.16 -5.01
C ARG A 99 -6.05 -16.64 -5.38
N ASN A 100 -7.21 -17.22 -5.62
CA ASN A 100 -7.30 -18.64 -5.97
C ASN A 100 -6.54 -18.95 -7.27
N ARG A 101 -6.64 -18.08 -8.27
CA ARG A 101 -5.90 -18.27 -9.53
C ARG A 101 -4.38 -18.21 -9.31
N ALA A 102 -3.93 -17.25 -8.51
CA ALA A 102 -2.49 -17.10 -8.22
C ALA A 102 -1.97 -18.29 -7.43
N GLU A 103 -2.71 -18.73 -6.42
CA GLU A 103 -2.36 -19.92 -5.64
C GLU A 103 -2.27 -21.17 -6.52
N GLU A 104 -3.22 -21.33 -7.43
CA GLU A 104 -3.23 -22.48 -8.36
C GLU A 104 -2.02 -22.46 -9.28
N ARG A 105 -1.66 -21.28 -9.80
CA ARG A 105 -0.47 -21.15 -10.66
C ARG A 105 0.80 -21.52 -9.92
N LEU A 106 0.91 -21.12 -8.65
CA LEU A 106 2.08 -21.43 -7.83
C LEU A 106 2.12 -22.90 -7.44
N ARG A 107 0.95 -23.54 -7.29
CA ARG A 107 0.86 -24.95 -6.94
C ARG A 107 1.17 -25.85 -8.13
N SER A 108 0.71 -25.45 -9.31
CA SER A 108 0.81 -26.24 -10.55
C SER A 108 1.89 -25.71 -11.48
N LYS A 109 3.05 -25.34 -10.94
CA LYS A 109 4.14 -24.75 -11.72
C LYS A 109 4.53 -25.60 -12.91
N THR A 110 4.67 -24.92 -14.06
CA THR A 110 5.20 -25.51 -15.28
C THR A 110 6.39 -24.65 -15.72
N PRO A 111 7.20 -25.10 -16.70
CA PRO A 111 8.29 -24.26 -17.20
C PRO A 111 7.83 -22.89 -17.74
N GLU A 112 6.59 -22.77 -18.15
CA GLU A 112 6.04 -21.51 -18.65
C GLU A 112 5.47 -20.60 -17.57
N THR A 113 5.40 -21.07 -16.32
CA THR A 113 4.84 -20.27 -15.23
C THR A 113 5.79 -19.16 -14.82
N ASP A 114 5.32 -17.92 -14.88
CA ASP A 114 6.04 -16.78 -14.33
C ASP A 114 5.76 -16.72 -12.84
N ILE A 115 6.67 -17.30 -12.06
CA ILE A 115 6.51 -17.42 -10.61
C ILE A 115 6.47 -16.04 -9.94
N ALA A 116 7.36 -15.12 -10.33
CA ALA A 116 7.40 -13.79 -9.73
C ALA A 116 6.11 -13.03 -9.97
N ARG A 117 5.55 -13.16 -11.17
CA ARG A 117 4.28 -12.51 -11.51
C ARG A 117 3.13 -13.10 -10.71
N ALA A 118 3.12 -14.43 -10.55
CA ALA A 118 2.07 -15.10 -9.77
C ALA A 118 2.16 -14.73 -8.30
N GLU A 119 3.36 -14.62 -7.75
CA GLU A 119 3.55 -14.20 -6.35
C GLU A 119 3.08 -12.76 -6.13
N THR A 120 3.39 -11.86 -7.05
CA THR A 120 2.93 -10.47 -6.95
C THR A 120 1.41 -10.40 -7.03
N ALA A 121 0.80 -11.16 -7.95
CA ALA A 121 -0.65 -11.21 -8.06
C ALA A 121 -1.28 -11.73 -6.77
N LEU A 122 -0.67 -12.74 -6.15
CA LEU A 122 -1.14 -13.27 -4.88
C LEU A 122 -1.06 -12.23 -3.77
N GLN A 123 0.05 -11.53 -3.66
CA GLN A 123 0.23 -10.49 -2.64
C GLN A 123 -0.80 -9.37 -2.80
N ARG A 124 -1.09 -8.96 -4.03
CA ARG A 124 -2.11 -7.93 -4.30
C ARG A 124 -3.50 -8.40 -3.90
N ALA A 125 -3.85 -9.63 -4.23
CA ALA A 125 -5.14 -10.20 -3.86
C ALA A 125 -5.29 -10.30 -2.34
N ILE A 126 -4.24 -10.74 -1.65
CA ILE A 126 -4.25 -10.83 -0.19
C ILE A 126 -4.43 -9.44 0.44
N ALA A 127 -3.72 -8.42 -0.07
CA ALA A 127 -3.85 -7.07 0.45
C ALA A 127 -5.28 -6.56 0.31
N ARG A 128 -5.92 -6.80 -0.84
CA ARG A 128 -7.31 -6.42 -1.06
C ARG A 128 -8.26 -7.10 -0.09
N ILE A 129 -8.07 -8.39 0.14
CA ILE A 129 -8.92 -9.15 1.05
C ILE A 129 -8.73 -8.68 2.48
N GLN A 130 -7.48 -8.47 2.90
CA GLN A 130 -7.16 -8.06 4.26
C GLN A 130 -7.74 -6.68 4.60
N VAL A 131 -7.69 -5.74 3.65
CA VAL A 131 -8.19 -4.39 3.92
C VAL A 131 -9.71 -4.35 4.09
N LEU A 132 -10.42 -5.36 3.59
CA LEU A 132 -11.86 -5.49 3.72
C LEU A 132 -12.27 -6.06 5.09
N LYS A 133 -11.33 -6.57 5.85
CA LYS A 133 -11.57 -7.11 7.18
C LYS A 133 -11.18 -6.10 8.25
#